data_ec0ffdde679b9f2c749380ff39f51ace
#
_entry.id   ec0ffdde679b9f2c749380ff39f51ace
#
_cell.length_a   1.000
_cell.length_b   1.000
_cell.length_c   1.000
_cell.angle_alpha   90.00
_cell.angle_beta   90.00
_cell.angle_gamma   90.00
#
_symmetry.space_group_name_H-M   'P 1'
#
loop_
_entity.id
_entity.type
_entity.pdbx_description
1 polymer ?
#
loop_
_entity_poly.entity_id
_entity_poly.type
_entity_poly.pdbx_seq_one_letter_code
_entity_poly.pdbx_strand_id
1 'polypeptide(L)'
;MKRKKRRNIRVLEKAMLYTVMLLAGEILLGAGGYYCIMTHLPDAVGIPLMTAGFFLIVVFACSLQEEYDRFISRKYSGRPIYRVERVREKTVKVFVDLDGVLARWNAEASVEDTYAPGFFLTREPEPEAIEAVRLMRERGLDVYILTCAYQNGLAEPEKDAWLAKVGLSDIPRIFVPYGKRKSDYVGVADVSILLDDYSKNLHEWKAEGKIGCKFYNGINGTHGTWNGYSVSYGMTAEQITAVITAIVKKQAELRASA
;
A
#
# COMPACT_ATOMS: atom_id res chain seq x y z
N MET A 1 -23.29 4.08 -37.80
CA MET A 1 -22.18 4.92 -38.26
C MET A 1 -22.28 6.40 -37.83
N LYS A 2 -23.42 7.10 -38.00
CA LYS A 2 -23.57 8.54 -37.66
C LYS A 2 -23.32 8.90 -36.18
N ARG A 3 -23.69 8.04 -35.19
CA ARG A 3 -23.44 8.30 -33.75
C ARG A 3 -21.94 8.27 -33.38
N LYS A 4 -21.14 7.37 -33.98
CA LYS A 4 -19.71 7.24 -33.71
C LYS A 4 -18.94 8.47 -34.23
N LYS A 5 -19.31 8.97 -35.43
CA LYS A 5 -18.71 10.18 -36.05
C LYS A 5 -18.99 11.44 -35.19
N ARG A 6 -20.22 11.65 -34.71
CA ARG A 6 -20.56 12.80 -33.83
C ARG A 6 -19.82 12.74 -32.48
N ARG A 7 -19.58 11.54 -31.96
CA ARG A 7 -18.85 11.38 -30.69
C ARG A 7 -17.38 11.76 -30.84
N ASN A 8 -16.74 11.36 -31.94
CA ASN A 8 -15.34 11.70 -32.21
C ASN A 8 -15.14 13.21 -32.41
N ILE A 9 -16.08 13.89 -33.06
CA ILE A 9 -16.04 15.35 -33.23
C ILE A 9 -16.09 16.05 -31.87
N ARG A 10 -17.01 15.68 -30.97
CA ARG A 10 -17.09 16.29 -29.63
C ARG A 10 -15.83 16.08 -28.78
N VAL A 11 -15.16 14.93 -28.91
CA VAL A 11 -13.89 14.68 -28.21
C VAL A 11 -12.80 15.58 -28.75
N LEU A 12 -12.75 15.78 -30.08
CA LEU A 12 -11.77 16.66 -30.71
C LEU A 12 -11.99 18.13 -30.32
N GLU A 13 -13.25 18.60 -30.32
CA GLU A 13 -13.62 19.95 -29.89
C GLU A 13 -13.20 20.23 -28.45
N LYS A 14 -13.41 19.30 -27.54
CA LYS A 14 -12.97 19.43 -26.14
C LYS A 14 -11.46 19.43 -26.01
N ALA A 15 -10.76 18.55 -26.71
CA ALA A 15 -9.31 18.52 -26.69
C ALA A 15 -8.72 19.85 -27.20
N MET A 16 -9.28 20.41 -28.27
CA MET A 16 -8.89 21.74 -28.76
C MET A 16 -9.14 22.84 -27.73
N LEU A 17 -10.31 22.84 -27.08
CA LEU A 17 -10.62 23.82 -26.04
C LEU A 17 -9.63 23.76 -24.87
N TYR A 18 -9.30 22.55 -24.41
CA TYR A 18 -8.32 22.35 -23.33
C TYR A 18 -6.91 22.82 -23.71
N THR A 19 -6.49 22.56 -24.95
CA THR A 19 -5.20 23.05 -25.46
C THR A 19 -5.16 24.57 -25.49
N VAL A 20 -6.23 25.21 -25.95
CA VAL A 20 -6.32 26.68 -25.97
C VAL A 20 -6.28 27.27 -24.55
N MET A 21 -6.97 26.66 -23.58
CA MET A 21 -6.96 27.12 -22.18
C MET A 21 -5.56 27.01 -21.56
N LEU A 22 -4.84 25.91 -21.84
CA LEU A 22 -3.49 25.72 -21.35
C LEU A 22 -2.53 26.76 -21.92
N LEU A 23 -2.54 26.95 -23.22
CA LEU A 23 -1.72 27.96 -23.91
C LEU A 23 -2.03 29.38 -23.42
N ALA A 24 -3.30 29.72 -23.21
CA ALA A 24 -3.68 31.00 -22.66
C ALA A 24 -3.15 31.18 -21.23
N GLY A 25 -3.19 30.16 -20.40
CA GLY A 25 -2.63 30.17 -19.04
C GLY A 25 -1.12 30.39 -19.04
N GLU A 26 -0.38 29.70 -19.89
CA GLU A 26 1.07 29.85 -20.05
C GLU A 26 1.47 31.26 -20.55
N ILE A 27 0.72 31.79 -21.54
CA ILE A 27 0.94 33.16 -22.04
C ILE A 27 0.71 34.20 -20.94
N LEU A 28 -0.35 34.09 -20.16
CA LEU A 28 -0.65 35.00 -19.06
C LEU A 28 0.41 34.93 -17.95
N LEU A 29 0.89 33.74 -17.62
CA LEU A 29 1.98 33.57 -16.66
C LEU A 29 3.26 34.24 -17.17
N GLY A 30 3.62 33.96 -18.41
CA GLY A 30 4.82 34.54 -19.06
C GLY A 30 4.74 36.05 -19.19
N ALA A 31 3.63 36.60 -19.65
CA ALA A 31 3.40 38.04 -19.77
C ALA A 31 3.42 38.75 -18.41
N GLY A 32 2.78 38.16 -17.38
CA GLY A 32 2.80 38.67 -16.03
C GLY A 32 4.21 38.71 -15.43
N GLY A 33 4.98 37.63 -15.60
CA GLY A 33 6.37 37.55 -15.17
C GLY A 33 7.27 38.58 -15.87
N TYR A 34 7.13 38.69 -17.20
CA TYR A 34 7.86 39.68 -17.97
C TYR A 34 7.54 41.12 -17.52
N TYR A 35 6.25 41.41 -17.33
CA TYR A 35 5.81 42.72 -16.85
C TYR A 35 6.37 43.04 -15.45
N CYS A 36 6.35 42.13 -14.51
CA CYS A 36 6.94 42.27 -13.19
C CYS A 36 8.44 42.63 -13.24
N ILE A 37 9.18 41.99 -14.17
CA ILE A 37 10.62 42.22 -14.32
C ILE A 37 10.92 43.57 -14.94
N MET A 38 10.18 43.95 -15.98
CA MET A 38 10.53 45.14 -16.81
C MET A 38 10.02 46.42 -16.25
N THR A 39 8.90 46.44 -15.52
CA THR A 39 8.28 47.72 -15.10
C THR A 39 8.56 48.08 -13.65
N HIS A 40 9.12 47.21 -12.84
CA HIS A 40 9.28 47.35 -11.39
C HIS A 40 7.97 47.71 -10.64
N LEU A 41 6.82 47.47 -11.27
CA LEU A 41 5.47 47.66 -10.74
C LEU A 41 4.68 46.37 -10.76
N PRO A 42 5.08 45.32 -9.98
CA PRO A 42 4.51 43.98 -10.07
C PRO A 42 3.04 43.93 -9.63
N ASP A 43 2.63 44.79 -8.71
CA ASP A 43 1.35 44.66 -7.99
C ASP A 43 0.13 45.08 -8.82
N ALA A 44 0.30 45.94 -9.82
CA ALA A 44 -0.83 46.49 -10.56
C ALA A 44 -1.34 45.58 -11.68
N VAL A 45 -0.43 44.90 -12.42
CA VAL A 45 -0.79 44.14 -13.61
C VAL A 45 -0.12 42.76 -13.63
N GLY A 46 1.15 42.67 -13.25
CA GLY A 46 1.94 41.43 -13.32
C GLY A 46 1.39 40.31 -12.45
N ILE A 47 1.14 40.60 -11.18
CA ILE A 47 0.58 39.62 -10.22
C ILE A 47 -0.83 39.14 -10.65
N PRO A 48 -1.77 40.04 -11.00
CA PRO A 48 -3.08 39.58 -11.51
C PRO A 48 -2.99 38.71 -12.76
N LEU A 49 -2.11 38.99 -13.72
CA LEU A 49 -1.92 38.17 -14.91
C LEU A 49 -1.36 36.78 -14.56
N MET A 50 -0.36 36.72 -13.68
CA MET A 50 0.19 35.44 -13.22
C MET A 50 -0.85 34.62 -12.48
N THR A 51 -1.63 35.25 -11.62
CA THR A 51 -2.71 34.59 -10.86
C THR A 51 -3.78 34.02 -11.79
N ALA A 52 -4.21 34.79 -12.79
CA ALA A 52 -5.17 34.36 -13.79
C ALA A 52 -4.62 33.20 -14.63
N GLY A 53 -3.36 33.25 -15.03
CA GLY A 53 -2.69 32.18 -15.77
C GLY A 53 -2.60 30.89 -14.95
N PHE A 54 -2.19 30.98 -13.71
CA PHE A 54 -2.14 29.84 -12.79
C PHE A 54 -3.53 29.22 -12.58
N PHE A 55 -4.54 30.06 -12.35
CA PHE A 55 -5.91 29.59 -12.20
C PHE A 55 -6.42 28.83 -13.41
N LEU A 56 -6.15 29.31 -14.63
CA LEU A 56 -6.51 28.63 -15.88
C LEU A 56 -5.84 27.25 -15.98
N ILE A 57 -4.57 27.15 -15.61
CA ILE A 57 -3.84 25.86 -15.64
C ILE A 57 -4.46 24.87 -14.62
N VAL A 58 -4.78 25.33 -13.41
CA VAL A 58 -5.41 24.48 -12.39
C VAL A 58 -6.79 24.00 -12.84
N VAL A 59 -7.63 24.90 -13.37
CA VAL A 59 -8.95 24.53 -13.90
C VAL A 59 -8.84 23.54 -15.03
N PHE A 60 -7.86 23.72 -15.91
CA PHE A 60 -7.58 22.77 -16.99
C PHE A 60 -7.18 21.38 -16.45
N ALA A 61 -6.25 21.33 -15.50
CA ALA A 61 -5.81 20.07 -14.89
C ALA A 61 -6.97 19.31 -14.22
N CYS A 62 -7.80 20.01 -13.45
CA CYS A 62 -8.99 19.42 -12.83
C CYS A 62 -10.00 18.91 -13.88
N SER A 63 -10.20 19.66 -14.95
CA SER A 63 -11.14 19.26 -16.01
C SER A 63 -10.64 18.05 -16.79
N LEU A 64 -9.33 17.93 -17.01
CA LEU A 64 -8.70 16.74 -17.59
C LEU A 64 -8.87 15.51 -16.72
N GLN A 65 -8.65 15.67 -15.41
CA GLN A 65 -8.82 14.57 -14.47
C GLN A 65 -10.25 14.04 -14.49
N GLU A 66 -11.25 14.92 -14.44
CA GLU A 66 -12.66 14.51 -14.54
C GLU A 66 -13.00 13.79 -15.86
N GLU A 67 -12.50 14.27 -16.99
CA GLU A 67 -12.72 13.62 -18.29
C GLU A 67 -12.01 12.27 -18.38
N TYR A 68 -10.80 12.17 -17.81
CA TYR A 68 -10.08 10.90 -17.72
C TYR A 68 -10.85 9.89 -16.86
N ASP A 69 -11.34 10.30 -15.71
CA ASP A 69 -12.14 9.44 -14.82
C ASP A 69 -13.45 9.00 -15.47
N ARG A 70 -14.12 9.92 -16.20
CA ARG A 70 -15.30 9.59 -17.00
C ARG A 70 -14.98 8.65 -18.16
N PHE A 71 -13.83 8.82 -18.81
CA PHE A 71 -13.38 7.94 -19.89
C PHE A 71 -13.09 6.53 -19.36
N ILE A 72 -12.37 6.43 -18.25
CA ILE A 72 -12.05 5.17 -17.59
C ILE A 72 -13.36 4.49 -17.14
N SER A 73 -14.25 5.20 -16.45
CA SER A 73 -15.54 4.66 -16.03
C SER A 73 -16.35 4.15 -17.24
N ARG A 74 -16.42 4.89 -18.35
CA ARG A 74 -17.13 4.45 -19.56
C ARG A 74 -16.47 3.28 -20.26
N LYS A 75 -15.15 3.25 -20.31
CA LYS A 75 -14.38 2.17 -20.95
C LYS A 75 -14.52 0.85 -20.20
N TYR A 76 -14.65 0.92 -18.88
CA TYR A 76 -14.73 -0.27 -18.02
C TYR A 76 -16.16 -0.62 -17.58
N SER A 77 -17.11 0.35 -17.53
CA SER A 77 -18.52 0.08 -17.27
C SER A 77 -19.31 -0.43 -18.47
N GLY A 78 -18.80 -0.21 -19.68
CA GLY A 78 -19.47 -0.63 -20.92
C GLY A 78 -19.03 -1.96 -21.52
N ARG A 79 -18.25 -2.75 -20.83
CA ARG A 79 -18.06 -4.16 -21.20
C ARG A 79 -19.37 -4.87 -20.84
N PRO A 80 -19.96 -5.65 -21.77
CA PRO A 80 -20.99 -6.59 -21.35
C PRO A 80 -20.35 -7.36 -20.21
N ILE A 81 -20.95 -7.29 -19.04
CA ILE A 81 -20.68 -8.22 -17.99
C ILE A 81 -21.14 -9.54 -18.58
N TYR A 82 -20.25 -10.23 -19.29
CA TYR A 82 -20.31 -11.67 -19.25
C TYR A 82 -20.20 -11.94 -17.77
N ARG A 83 -21.33 -12.20 -17.16
CA ARG A 83 -21.40 -12.89 -15.89
C ARG A 83 -20.90 -14.32 -16.19
N VAL A 84 -19.59 -14.41 -16.48
CA VAL A 84 -18.86 -15.56 -16.02
C VAL A 84 -19.15 -15.45 -14.53
N GLU A 85 -19.98 -16.35 -14.01
CA GLU A 85 -19.85 -16.75 -12.62
C GLU A 85 -18.41 -17.24 -12.55
N ARG A 86 -17.46 -16.28 -12.38
CA ARG A 86 -16.20 -16.60 -11.78
C ARG A 86 -16.63 -17.20 -10.47
N VAL A 87 -16.46 -18.50 -10.38
CA VAL A 87 -16.21 -19.10 -9.08
C VAL A 87 -15.17 -18.18 -8.51
N ARG A 88 -15.60 -17.30 -7.58
CA ARG A 88 -14.75 -16.25 -7.01
C ARG A 88 -13.68 -17.04 -6.30
N GLU A 89 -12.49 -17.13 -6.94
CA GLU A 89 -11.37 -17.79 -6.31
C GLU A 89 -11.23 -17.13 -4.97
N LYS A 90 -11.41 -17.92 -3.92
CA LYS A 90 -11.40 -17.46 -2.53
C LYS A 90 -10.00 -16.88 -2.30
N THR A 91 -9.91 -15.58 -2.16
CA THR A 91 -8.64 -14.91 -1.95
C THR A 91 -8.22 -15.07 -0.50
N VAL A 92 -7.14 -15.81 -0.28
CA VAL A 92 -6.49 -15.94 1.03
C VAL A 92 -5.22 -15.12 0.99
N LYS A 93 -5.07 -14.17 1.92
CA LYS A 93 -3.88 -13.34 2.04
C LYS A 93 -3.21 -13.59 3.38
N VAL A 94 -1.90 -13.79 3.34
CA VAL A 94 -1.05 -13.95 4.52
C VAL A 94 -0.20 -12.70 4.65
N PHE A 95 -0.33 -12.01 5.77
CA PHE A 95 0.45 -10.84 6.11
C PHE A 95 1.46 -11.22 7.18
N VAL A 96 2.71 -10.87 6.97
CA VAL A 96 3.83 -11.20 7.88
C VAL A 96 4.46 -9.89 8.33
N ASP A 97 4.58 -9.71 9.64
CA ASP A 97 5.32 -8.57 10.19
C ASP A 97 6.82 -8.71 9.93
N LEU A 98 7.53 -7.59 9.98
CA LEU A 98 8.97 -7.59 9.80
C LEU A 98 9.69 -7.62 11.15
N ASP A 99 9.44 -6.61 11.99
CA ASP A 99 10.17 -6.43 13.25
C ASP A 99 9.70 -7.44 14.30
N GLY A 100 10.62 -8.22 14.83
CA GLY A 100 10.31 -9.28 15.80
C GLY A 100 9.78 -10.58 15.18
N VAL A 101 9.61 -10.64 13.86
CA VAL A 101 9.19 -11.85 13.11
C VAL A 101 10.26 -12.27 12.10
N LEU A 102 10.52 -11.45 11.08
CA LEU A 102 11.55 -11.72 10.06
C LEU A 102 12.90 -11.16 10.48
N ALA A 103 12.90 -9.98 11.08
CA ALA A 103 14.06 -9.31 11.64
C ALA A 103 13.99 -9.41 13.17
N ARG A 104 15.04 -9.93 13.79
CA ARG A 104 15.14 -10.06 15.24
C ARG A 104 15.10 -8.69 15.90
N TRP A 105 14.18 -8.53 16.85
CA TRP A 105 14.12 -7.30 17.62
C TRP A 105 15.15 -7.30 18.74
N ASN A 106 15.83 -6.17 18.94
CA ASN A 106 16.68 -5.99 20.11
C ASN A 106 15.84 -5.47 21.29
N ALA A 107 15.69 -6.29 22.32
CA ALA A 107 14.94 -5.93 23.52
C ALA A 107 15.55 -4.77 24.32
N GLU A 108 16.84 -4.50 24.13
CA GLU A 108 17.57 -3.42 24.79
C GLU A 108 17.49 -2.09 24.02
N ALA A 109 16.99 -2.11 22.78
CA ALA A 109 16.86 -0.92 21.97
C ALA A 109 15.79 0.01 22.53
N SER A 110 16.15 1.27 22.73
CA SER A 110 15.23 2.34 23.08
C SER A 110 14.42 2.79 21.86
N VAL A 111 13.38 3.59 22.10
CA VAL A 111 12.62 4.22 21.01
C VAL A 111 13.51 5.18 20.23
N GLU A 112 14.40 5.88 20.90
CA GLU A 112 15.35 6.83 20.31
C GLU A 112 16.30 6.14 19.33
N ASP A 113 16.74 4.92 19.62
CA ASP A 113 17.62 4.14 18.74
C ASP A 113 16.95 3.85 17.38
N THR A 114 15.63 3.72 17.37
CA THR A 114 14.87 3.47 16.13
C THR A 114 14.88 4.63 15.14
N TYR A 115 15.30 5.83 15.58
CA TYR A 115 15.46 7.00 14.73
C TYR A 115 16.89 7.15 14.20
N ALA A 116 17.84 6.34 14.68
CA ALA A 116 19.22 6.38 14.22
C ALA A 116 19.34 5.78 12.81
N PRO A 117 20.09 6.44 11.90
CA PRO A 117 20.36 5.89 10.57
C PRO A 117 21.00 4.50 10.65
N GLY A 118 20.53 3.56 9.85
CA GLY A 118 21.03 2.18 9.81
C GLY A 118 20.38 1.25 10.84
N PHE A 119 19.52 1.74 11.71
CA PHE A 119 18.91 0.90 12.75
C PHE A 119 18.21 -0.34 12.15
N PHE A 120 17.34 -0.15 11.16
CA PHE A 120 16.62 -1.28 10.55
C PHE A 120 17.49 -2.10 9.59
N LEU A 121 18.51 -1.51 8.98
CA LEU A 121 19.46 -2.20 8.09
C LEU A 121 20.34 -3.24 8.79
N THR A 122 20.60 -3.05 10.08
CA THR A 122 21.51 -3.88 10.87
C THR A 122 20.82 -4.99 11.64
N ARG A 123 19.48 -5.10 11.55
CA ARG A 123 18.76 -6.17 12.24
C ARG A 123 19.19 -7.55 11.76
N GLU A 124 19.38 -8.45 12.72
CA GLU A 124 19.69 -9.84 12.40
C GLU A 124 18.45 -10.53 11.80
N PRO A 125 18.61 -11.33 10.75
CA PRO A 125 17.51 -12.08 10.18
C PRO A 125 17.09 -13.24 11.09
N GLU A 126 15.81 -13.60 11.04
CA GLU A 126 15.29 -14.88 11.56
C GLU A 126 15.17 -15.86 10.38
N PRO A 127 16.16 -16.77 10.20
CA PRO A 127 16.27 -17.57 8.98
C PRO A 127 15.05 -18.45 8.72
N GLU A 128 14.51 -19.09 9.76
CA GLU A 128 13.39 -19.99 9.66
C GLU A 128 12.10 -19.27 9.27
N ALA A 129 11.89 -18.07 9.79
CA ALA A 129 10.71 -17.26 9.42
C ALA A 129 10.82 -16.73 7.98
N ILE A 130 12.02 -16.33 7.55
CA ILE A 130 12.30 -15.90 6.17
C ILE A 130 12.06 -17.07 5.20
N GLU A 131 12.59 -18.25 5.51
CA GLU A 131 12.40 -19.44 4.68
C GLU A 131 10.92 -19.88 4.65
N ALA A 132 10.21 -19.77 5.78
CA ALA A 132 8.78 -20.02 5.82
C ALA A 132 7.98 -19.11 4.87
N VAL A 133 8.37 -17.83 4.73
CA VAL A 133 7.77 -16.92 3.75
C VAL A 133 7.99 -17.42 2.32
N ARG A 134 9.18 -17.91 1.99
CA ARG A 134 9.48 -18.49 0.66
C ARG A 134 8.64 -19.74 0.40
N LEU A 135 8.62 -20.67 1.36
CA LEU A 135 7.84 -21.90 1.28
C LEU A 135 6.33 -21.62 1.15
N MET A 136 5.79 -20.65 1.87
CA MET A 136 4.40 -20.25 1.73
C MET A 136 4.09 -19.80 0.30
N ARG A 137 4.97 -19.00 -0.31
CA ARG A 137 4.81 -18.56 -1.70
C ARG A 137 4.95 -19.68 -2.71
N GLU A 138 5.93 -20.55 -2.54
CA GLU A 138 6.10 -21.76 -3.38
C GLU A 138 4.87 -22.66 -3.35
N ARG A 139 4.17 -22.70 -2.22
CA ARG A 139 2.89 -23.41 -2.07
C ARG A 139 1.68 -22.62 -2.57
N GLY A 140 1.89 -21.49 -3.23
CA GLY A 140 0.86 -20.69 -3.88
C GLY A 140 0.05 -19.79 -2.93
N LEU A 141 0.54 -19.51 -1.71
CA LEU A 141 -0.10 -18.55 -0.83
C LEU A 141 0.26 -17.11 -1.26
N ASP A 142 -0.72 -16.22 -1.19
CA ASP A 142 -0.56 -14.80 -1.48
C ASP A 142 0.00 -14.09 -0.23
N VAL A 143 1.32 -13.91 -0.18
CA VAL A 143 2.06 -13.42 0.99
C VAL A 143 2.48 -11.98 0.80
N TYR A 144 2.27 -11.17 1.83
CA TYR A 144 2.64 -9.75 1.94
C TYR A 144 3.46 -9.50 3.20
N ILE A 145 4.40 -8.58 3.13
CA ILE A 145 5.00 -7.98 4.34
C ILE A 145 4.11 -6.83 4.80
N LEU A 146 3.76 -6.79 6.09
CA LEU A 146 2.91 -5.77 6.68
C LEU A 146 3.56 -5.25 7.96
N THR A 147 4.32 -4.18 7.86
CA THR A 147 5.15 -3.65 8.96
C THR A 147 4.83 -2.20 9.27
N CYS A 148 4.96 -1.82 10.55
CA CYS A 148 4.86 -0.43 10.95
C CYS A 148 6.17 0.31 10.64
N ALA A 149 6.08 1.56 10.21
CA ALA A 149 7.22 2.42 9.95
C ALA A 149 7.04 3.81 10.58
N TYR A 150 8.10 4.35 11.17
CA TYR A 150 8.11 5.74 11.60
C TYR A 150 8.16 6.66 10.38
N GLN A 151 7.43 7.79 10.46
CA GLN A 151 7.41 8.79 9.39
C GLN A 151 8.60 9.76 9.49
N ASN A 152 9.81 9.20 9.58
CA ASN A 152 11.08 9.94 9.71
C ASN A 152 11.90 9.95 8.41
N GLY A 153 11.38 9.39 7.33
CA GLY A 153 12.06 9.28 6.03
C GLY A 153 13.17 8.21 5.98
N LEU A 154 13.47 7.52 7.07
CA LEU A 154 14.54 6.51 7.15
C LEU A 154 13.97 5.09 7.27
N ALA A 155 12.93 4.88 8.08
CA ALA A 155 12.46 3.55 8.42
C ALA A 155 11.98 2.74 7.20
N GLU A 156 11.22 3.32 6.30
CA GLU A 156 10.71 2.62 5.12
C GLU A 156 11.85 2.23 4.15
N PRO A 157 12.74 3.14 3.71
CA PRO A 157 13.86 2.79 2.84
C PRO A 157 14.81 1.75 3.45
N GLU A 158 15.06 1.84 4.75
CA GLU A 158 15.96 0.88 5.44
C GLU A 158 15.34 -0.52 5.52
N LYS A 159 14.06 -0.62 5.86
CA LYS A 159 13.34 -1.89 5.87
C LYS A 159 13.26 -2.49 4.48
N ASP A 160 13.05 -1.66 3.45
CA ASP A 160 13.04 -2.08 2.06
C ASP A 160 14.40 -2.65 1.63
N ALA A 161 15.47 -1.94 1.96
CA ALA A 161 16.84 -2.40 1.69
C ALA A 161 17.20 -3.67 2.49
N TRP A 162 16.71 -3.78 3.73
CA TRP A 162 16.88 -4.99 4.54
C TRP A 162 16.17 -6.20 3.92
N LEU A 163 14.92 -6.04 3.46
CA LEU A 163 14.18 -7.09 2.75
C LEU A 163 14.93 -7.53 1.48
N ALA A 164 15.50 -6.60 0.74
CA ALA A 164 16.32 -6.92 -0.44
C ALA A 164 17.58 -7.71 -0.04
N LYS A 165 18.24 -7.33 1.04
CA LYS A 165 19.45 -8.03 1.56
C LYS A 165 19.17 -9.49 1.92
N VAL A 166 17.97 -9.79 2.46
CA VAL A 166 17.59 -11.17 2.81
C VAL A 166 16.86 -11.92 1.68
N GLY A 167 16.81 -11.35 0.46
CA GLY A 167 16.24 -12.00 -0.71
C GLY A 167 14.72 -12.05 -0.73
N LEU A 168 14.04 -11.05 -0.14
CA LEU A 168 12.58 -10.89 -0.12
C LEU A 168 12.12 -9.64 -0.88
N SER A 169 12.93 -9.13 -1.82
CA SER A 169 12.64 -7.92 -2.60
C SER A 169 11.42 -8.05 -3.51
N ASP A 170 11.05 -9.26 -3.90
CA ASP A 170 9.92 -9.57 -4.78
C ASP A 170 8.59 -9.72 -4.01
N ILE A 171 8.62 -9.69 -2.69
CA ILE A 171 7.40 -9.79 -1.86
C ILE A 171 6.73 -8.42 -1.75
N PRO A 172 5.44 -8.31 -2.09
CA PRO A 172 4.69 -7.08 -1.88
C PRO A 172 4.72 -6.65 -0.41
N ARG A 173 4.94 -5.36 -0.16
CA ARG A 173 5.04 -4.80 1.19
C ARG A 173 4.14 -3.61 1.39
N ILE A 174 3.63 -3.50 2.60
CA ILE A 174 2.76 -2.42 3.04
C ILE A 174 3.38 -1.82 4.30
N PHE A 175 3.78 -0.55 4.21
CA PHE A 175 4.25 0.21 5.35
C PHE A 175 3.08 0.92 6.01
N VAL A 176 2.87 0.63 7.28
CA VAL A 176 1.82 1.24 8.10
C VAL A 176 2.46 2.32 8.96
N PRO A 177 1.96 3.56 8.95
CA PRO A 177 2.47 4.60 9.83
C PRO A 177 2.42 4.15 11.29
N TYR A 178 3.51 4.36 12.03
CA TYR A 178 3.60 3.96 13.45
C TYR A 178 2.41 4.50 14.26
N GLY A 179 1.83 3.65 15.09
CA GLY A 179 0.65 3.97 15.88
C GLY A 179 -0.70 3.80 15.17
N LYS A 180 -0.71 3.45 13.88
CA LYS A 180 -1.94 3.11 13.15
C LYS A 180 -2.20 1.61 13.18
N ARG A 181 -3.47 1.22 13.04
CA ARG A 181 -3.86 -0.21 13.01
C ARG A 181 -3.49 -0.81 11.64
N LYS A 182 -2.83 -1.96 11.66
CA LYS A 182 -2.47 -2.70 10.44
C LYS A 182 -3.68 -3.07 9.59
N SER A 183 -4.82 -3.35 10.23
CA SER A 183 -6.07 -3.73 9.56
C SER A 183 -6.64 -2.66 8.62
N ASP A 184 -6.33 -1.38 8.86
CA ASP A 184 -6.85 -0.25 8.08
C ASP A 184 -6.10 -0.08 6.73
N TYR A 185 -4.95 -0.73 6.57
CA TYR A 185 -4.07 -0.59 5.40
C TYR A 185 -4.11 -1.79 4.46
N VAL A 186 -4.94 -2.79 4.75
CA VAL A 186 -5.05 -3.99 3.91
C VAL A 186 -6.38 -4.03 3.16
N GLY A 187 -6.32 -4.44 1.91
CA GLY A 187 -7.52 -4.61 1.10
C GLY A 187 -8.40 -5.78 1.56
N VAL A 188 -9.62 -5.81 1.06
CA VAL A 188 -10.58 -6.88 1.35
C VAL A 188 -10.08 -8.20 0.76
N ALA A 189 -10.10 -9.26 1.56
CA ALA A 189 -9.87 -10.65 1.15
C ALA A 189 -10.87 -11.55 1.87
N ASP A 190 -11.11 -12.74 1.32
CA ASP A 190 -12.03 -13.69 1.96
C ASP A 190 -11.45 -14.22 3.28
N VAL A 191 -10.14 -14.45 3.31
CA VAL A 191 -9.39 -14.79 4.52
C VAL A 191 -8.14 -13.93 4.58
N SER A 192 -7.92 -13.26 5.72
CA SER A 192 -6.71 -12.50 6.00
C SER A 192 -6.07 -13.04 7.27
N ILE A 193 -4.83 -13.52 7.15
CA ILE A 193 -4.04 -14.06 8.27
C ILE A 193 -2.91 -13.07 8.55
N LEU A 194 -2.68 -12.72 9.81
CA LEU A 194 -1.54 -11.90 10.24
C LEU A 194 -0.63 -12.73 11.14
N LEU A 195 0.62 -12.89 10.75
CA LEU A 195 1.71 -13.40 11.58
C LEU A 195 2.47 -12.20 12.17
N ASP A 196 2.40 -12.03 13.49
CA ASP A 196 2.92 -10.85 14.19
C ASP A 196 3.35 -11.23 15.61
N ASP A 197 4.38 -10.61 16.14
CA ASP A 197 4.88 -10.87 17.50
C ASP A 197 4.20 -9.98 18.56
N TYR A 198 3.46 -8.95 18.13
CA TYR A 198 2.85 -8.00 19.04
C TYR A 198 1.35 -8.27 19.25
N SER A 199 0.98 -8.69 20.48
CA SER A 199 -0.40 -9.10 20.79
C SER A 199 -1.44 -8.03 20.52
N LYS A 200 -1.12 -6.74 20.67
CA LYS A 200 -2.05 -5.65 20.36
C LYS A 200 -2.47 -5.68 18.91
N ASN A 201 -1.51 -5.82 17.96
CA ASN A 201 -1.82 -5.90 16.54
C ASN A 201 -2.75 -7.08 16.24
N LEU A 202 -2.51 -8.22 16.88
CA LEU A 202 -3.32 -9.43 16.69
C LEU A 202 -4.74 -9.28 17.27
N HIS A 203 -4.91 -8.61 18.40
CA HIS A 203 -6.22 -8.32 18.96
C HIS A 203 -7.02 -7.36 18.08
N GLU A 204 -6.38 -6.28 17.62
CA GLU A 204 -6.98 -5.33 16.66
C GLU A 204 -7.37 -6.02 15.34
N TRP A 205 -6.50 -6.90 14.84
CA TRP A 205 -6.76 -7.70 13.63
C TRP A 205 -7.96 -8.63 13.80
N LYS A 206 -8.02 -9.33 14.93
CA LYS A 206 -9.13 -10.25 15.27
C LYS A 206 -10.46 -9.50 15.45
N ALA A 207 -10.44 -8.29 15.99
CA ALA A 207 -11.64 -7.46 16.15
C ALA A 207 -12.32 -7.13 14.82
N GLU A 208 -11.55 -7.12 13.71
CA GLU A 208 -12.06 -6.95 12.34
C GLU A 208 -12.46 -8.28 11.66
N GLY A 209 -12.64 -9.35 12.44
CA GLY A 209 -13.01 -10.67 11.92
C GLY A 209 -11.90 -11.40 11.15
N LYS A 210 -10.67 -10.93 11.24
CA LYS A 210 -9.49 -11.50 10.60
C LYS A 210 -8.78 -12.49 11.54
N ILE A 211 -7.80 -13.24 11.05
CA ILE A 211 -7.14 -14.31 11.79
C ILE A 211 -5.72 -13.89 12.18
N GLY A 212 -5.45 -13.86 13.47
CA GLY A 212 -4.10 -13.64 13.98
C GLY A 212 -3.37 -14.96 14.26
N CYS A 213 -2.07 -14.96 14.01
CA CYS A 213 -1.12 -15.99 14.43
C CYS A 213 0.05 -15.31 15.14
N LYS A 214 0.26 -15.61 16.40
CA LYS A 214 1.33 -15.02 17.21
C LYS A 214 2.67 -15.65 16.88
N PHE A 215 3.70 -14.83 16.68
CA PHE A 215 5.07 -15.27 16.63
C PHE A 215 5.72 -15.06 18.00
N TYR A 216 5.98 -16.15 18.72
CA TYR A 216 6.64 -16.07 20.02
C TYR A 216 8.15 -15.98 19.82
N ASN A 217 8.70 -14.81 20.05
CA ASN A 217 10.13 -14.50 19.88
C ASN A 217 10.89 -14.35 21.23
N GLY A 218 10.24 -14.65 22.35
CA GLY A 218 10.81 -14.50 23.68
C GLY A 218 10.78 -13.07 24.24
N ILE A 219 10.46 -12.06 23.44
CA ILE A 219 10.43 -10.66 23.83
C ILE A 219 8.99 -10.22 24.08
N ASN A 220 8.13 -10.37 23.08
CA ASN A 220 6.73 -9.97 23.12
C ASN A 220 5.83 -11.18 23.33
N GLY A 221 5.76 -11.77 24.49
CA GLY A 221 4.85 -12.89 24.58
C GLY A 221 4.80 -13.72 25.83
N THR A 222 5.79 -13.58 26.70
CA THR A 222 5.86 -14.36 27.94
C THR A 222 4.71 -14.05 28.92
N HIS A 223 4.10 -12.87 28.81
CA HIS A 223 2.97 -12.41 29.62
C HIS A 223 1.79 -11.91 28.80
N GLY A 224 1.75 -12.28 27.49
CA GLY A 224 0.75 -11.78 26.58
C GLY A 224 -0.64 -12.39 26.79
N THR A 225 -1.66 -11.65 26.41
CA THR A 225 -3.09 -12.06 26.50
C THR A 225 -3.55 -12.84 25.26
N TRP A 226 -2.65 -13.18 24.33
CA TRP A 226 -3.01 -13.87 23.09
C TRP A 226 -3.29 -15.36 23.35
N ASN A 227 -4.46 -15.82 22.91
CA ASN A 227 -4.93 -17.20 23.05
C ASN A 227 -5.33 -17.84 21.70
N GLY A 228 -4.90 -17.25 20.57
CA GLY A 228 -5.15 -17.76 19.23
C GLY A 228 -4.05 -18.69 18.71
N TYR A 229 -3.98 -18.81 17.38
CA TYR A 229 -2.91 -19.55 16.73
C TYR A 229 -1.54 -18.93 17.02
N SER A 230 -0.52 -19.79 17.07
CA SER A 230 0.84 -19.34 17.35
C SER A 230 1.89 -20.24 16.71
N VAL A 231 3.03 -19.65 16.46
CA VAL A 231 4.31 -20.27 16.12
C VAL A 231 5.39 -19.63 16.97
N SER A 232 6.61 -20.19 17.01
CA SER A 232 7.66 -19.67 17.89
C SER A 232 9.06 -19.85 17.29
N TYR A 233 10.01 -19.14 17.86
CA TYR A 233 11.43 -19.43 17.72
C TYR A 233 11.70 -20.92 17.95
N GLY A 234 12.62 -21.49 17.20
CA GLY A 234 12.96 -22.90 17.26
C GLY A 234 12.04 -23.82 16.44
N MET A 235 10.96 -23.31 15.88
CA MET A 235 10.22 -24.03 14.84
C MET A 235 10.95 -23.91 13.51
N THR A 236 10.98 -24.99 12.74
CA THR A 236 11.53 -24.96 11.37
C THR A 236 10.58 -24.22 10.43
N ALA A 237 11.10 -23.79 9.29
CA ALA A 237 10.32 -23.14 8.23
C ALA A 237 9.12 -23.98 7.80
N GLU A 238 9.29 -25.31 7.67
CA GLU A 238 8.22 -26.25 7.35
C GLU A 238 7.13 -26.27 8.43
N GLN A 239 7.52 -26.25 9.71
CA GLN A 239 6.57 -26.25 10.83
C GLN A 239 5.76 -24.95 10.87
N ILE A 240 6.42 -23.79 10.69
CA ILE A 240 5.74 -22.49 10.61
C ILE A 240 4.77 -22.48 9.43
N THR A 241 5.23 -22.90 8.25
CA THR A 241 4.42 -22.96 7.03
C THR A 241 3.25 -23.94 7.18
N ALA A 242 3.45 -25.08 7.85
CA ALA A 242 2.40 -26.05 8.11
C ALA A 242 1.28 -25.48 8.98
N VAL A 243 1.62 -24.70 10.02
CA VAL A 243 0.62 -24.03 10.87
C VAL A 243 -0.21 -23.05 10.03
N ILE A 244 0.43 -22.17 9.25
CA ILE A 244 -0.29 -21.21 8.41
C ILE A 244 -1.18 -21.94 7.39
N THR A 245 -0.66 -22.98 6.73
CA THR A 245 -1.42 -23.78 5.76
C THR A 245 -2.63 -24.47 6.41
N ALA A 246 -2.48 -24.99 7.62
CA ALA A 246 -3.59 -25.59 8.38
C ALA A 246 -4.68 -24.57 8.72
N ILE A 247 -4.30 -23.33 9.07
CA ILE A 247 -5.26 -22.25 9.28
C ILE A 247 -6.04 -21.96 7.99
N VAL A 248 -5.35 -21.84 6.86
CA VAL A 248 -5.97 -21.62 5.54
C VAL A 248 -6.97 -22.72 5.22
N LYS A 249 -6.57 -23.99 5.36
CA LYS A 249 -7.42 -25.15 5.09
C LYS A 249 -8.67 -25.16 5.97
N LYS A 250 -8.51 -24.95 7.27
CA LYS A 250 -9.63 -24.89 8.22
C LYS A 250 -10.64 -23.80 7.86
N GLN A 251 -10.16 -22.62 7.43
CA GLN A 251 -11.05 -21.55 7.03
C GLN A 251 -11.79 -21.84 5.72
N ALA A 252 -11.14 -22.54 4.79
CA ALA A 252 -11.80 -22.99 3.58
C ALA A 252 -12.92 -24.01 3.87
N GLU A 253 -12.70 -24.93 4.80
CA GLU A 253 -13.68 -25.94 5.23
C GLU A 253 -14.88 -25.29 5.96
N LEU A 254 -14.65 -24.40 6.93
CA LEU A 254 -15.71 -23.70 7.67
C LEU A 254 -16.65 -22.90 6.75
N ARG A 255 -16.10 -22.31 5.70
CA ARG A 255 -16.90 -21.53 4.74
C ARG A 255 -17.56 -22.38 3.65
N ALA A 256 -17.12 -23.62 3.46
CA ALA A 256 -17.80 -24.55 2.57
C ALA A 256 -19.04 -25.18 3.22
N SER A 257 -19.09 -25.15 4.56
CA SER A 257 -20.18 -25.70 5.38
C SER A 257 -21.20 -24.66 5.84
N ALA A 258 -20.97 -23.35 5.56
CA ALA A 258 -21.85 -22.25 5.87
C ALA A 258 -22.64 -21.77 4.63
#